data_ecdd6f03bb56a2e73dfbde320aed96cf
#
_entry.id   ecdd6f03bb56a2e73dfbde320aed96cf
#
_cell.length_a   1.000
_cell.length_b   1.000
_cell.length_c   1.000
_cell.angle_alpha   90.00
_cell.angle_beta   90.00
_cell.angle_gamma   90.00
#
_symmetry.space_group_name_H-M   'P 1'
#
loop_
_entity.id
_entity.type
_entity.pdbx_description
1 polymer ?
#
loop_
_entity_poly.entity_id
_entity_poly.type
_entity_poly.pdbx_seq_one_letter_code
_entity_poly.pdbx_strand_id
1 'polypeptide(L)'
;MSHISFDFRSAYLRKSNTVHMILPDLPSVGPRFSDPKEFYGSGKKYPVLWVLHGGSDDSSDWIRLTNIELYARERQIIVVMPDAGNSFYANWKQAMMQFNMYDFLTEELMPLVHNWFPASSDPSENFIVGQSMGGVGVAKYVANHPELFGGGAILSMGIPDLDDADRGFLTANVITQLSRANGGLEEAKAGPDNIRAAMIRNKDKLPPMYCSIGTADPHYEELYLPFKKFTEENGIKMEFKEYEGYGHEWRLWDLEIQRIMDLFGLKTI
;
A
#
# COMPACT_ATOMS: atom_id res chain seq x y z
N MET A 1 21.20 -0.16 6.36
CA MET A 1 20.12 -1.06 5.85
C MET A 1 20.64 -1.78 4.62
N SER A 2 20.16 -2.99 4.45
CA SER A 2 20.43 -3.75 3.24
C SER A 2 19.25 -3.60 2.28
N HIS A 3 19.50 -2.97 1.13
CA HIS A 3 18.56 -2.95 0.02
C HIS A 3 18.79 -4.18 -0.85
N ILE A 4 17.75 -4.93 -1.14
CA ILE A 4 17.78 -6.03 -2.08
C ILE A 4 16.73 -5.82 -3.17
N SER A 5 17.05 -6.29 -4.37
CA SER A 5 16.11 -6.44 -5.47
C SER A 5 16.13 -7.89 -5.92
N PHE A 6 15.01 -8.52 -6.05
CA PHE A 6 14.94 -9.88 -6.55
C PHE A 6 13.78 -10.06 -7.51
N ASP A 7 14.01 -10.93 -8.48
CA ASP A 7 13.00 -11.34 -9.44
C ASP A 7 12.58 -12.78 -9.14
N PHE A 8 11.30 -13.05 -9.17
CA PHE A 8 10.80 -14.41 -9.12
C PHE A 8 9.64 -14.60 -10.10
N ARG A 9 9.47 -15.84 -10.56
CA ARG A 9 8.40 -16.17 -11.48
C ARG A 9 7.10 -16.37 -10.71
N SER A 10 6.21 -15.40 -10.82
CA SER A 10 4.90 -15.46 -10.19
C SER A 10 3.95 -16.41 -10.90
N ALA A 11 3.21 -17.20 -10.12
CA ALA A 11 2.13 -18.03 -10.60
C ALA A 11 0.88 -17.20 -10.94
N TYR A 12 0.62 -16.15 -10.20
CA TYR A 12 -0.52 -15.26 -10.38
C TYR A 12 -0.34 -14.24 -11.51
N LEU A 13 0.90 -13.76 -11.73
CA LEU A 13 1.21 -12.79 -12.79
C LEU A 13 1.66 -13.43 -14.10
N ARG A 14 1.99 -14.74 -14.09
CA ARG A 14 2.49 -15.51 -15.25
C ARG A 14 3.75 -14.91 -15.90
N LYS A 15 4.49 -14.12 -15.15
CA LYS A 15 5.77 -13.50 -15.56
C LYS A 15 6.73 -13.45 -14.37
N SER A 16 7.99 -13.11 -14.63
CA SER A 16 8.89 -12.66 -13.56
C SER A 16 8.44 -11.29 -13.07
N ASN A 17 8.46 -11.09 -11.75
CA ASN A 17 8.11 -9.82 -11.11
C ASN A 17 9.25 -9.38 -10.22
N THR A 18 9.56 -8.09 -10.29
CA THR A 18 10.61 -7.46 -9.48
C THR A 18 10.01 -6.99 -8.16
N VAL A 19 10.69 -7.30 -7.07
CA VAL A 19 10.37 -6.80 -5.74
C VAL A 19 11.61 -6.15 -5.15
N HIS A 20 11.49 -4.90 -4.72
CA HIS A 20 12.52 -4.25 -3.91
C HIS A 20 12.18 -4.41 -2.43
N MET A 21 13.20 -4.66 -1.62
CA MET A 21 13.05 -4.76 -0.17
C MET A 21 14.17 -4.01 0.55
N ILE A 22 13.82 -3.45 1.70
CA ILE A 22 14.77 -2.90 2.66
C ILE A 22 14.72 -3.81 3.88
N LEU A 23 15.89 -4.27 4.31
CA LEU A 23 16.03 -5.22 5.42
C LEU A 23 16.85 -4.60 6.56
N PRO A 24 16.50 -4.85 7.82
CA PRO A 24 17.34 -4.53 8.95
C PRO A 24 18.72 -5.21 8.84
N ASP A 25 19.77 -4.45 9.13
CA ASP A 25 21.14 -4.93 9.23
C ASP A 25 21.85 -4.36 10.46
N LEU A 26 23.04 -4.81 10.71
CA LEU A 26 23.86 -4.33 11.83
C LEU A 26 24.04 -2.81 11.76
N PRO A 27 23.81 -2.08 12.85
CA PRO A 27 24.10 -0.66 12.92
C PRO A 27 25.60 -0.41 12.66
N SER A 28 25.89 0.40 11.64
CA SER A 28 27.29 0.72 11.27
C SER A 28 27.94 1.78 12.16
N VAL A 29 27.16 2.44 13.04
CA VAL A 29 27.62 3.55 13.89
C VAL A 29 27.05 3.39 15.29
N GLY A 30 27.91 3.40 16.29
CA GLY A 30 27.52 3.37 17.71
C GLY A 30 28.53 2.60 18.57
N PRO A 31 28.51 2.77 19.91
CA PRO A 31 29.46 2.13 20.83
C PRO A 31 29.24 0.62 21.00
N ARG A 32 28.29 0.04 20.33
CA ARG A 32 27.97 -1.40 20.38
C ARG A 32 28.00 -1.99 18.99
N PHE A 33 29.14 -2.58 18.63
CA PHE A 33 29.14 -3.60 17.58
C PHE A 33 28.42 -4.82 18.16
N SER A 34 27.19 -5.05 17.75
CA SER A 34 26.55 -6.34 17.97
C SER A 34 27.36 -7.41 17.24
N ASP A 35 27.56 -8.57 17.84
CA ASP A 35 28.19 -9.71 17.15
C ASP A 35 27.30 -10.08 15.94
N PRO A 36 27.83 -10.14 14.71
CA PRO A 36 27.05 -10.54 13.54
C PRO A 36 26.36 -11.89 13.71
N LYS A 37 26.98 -12.84 14.41
CA LYS A 37 26.36 -14.14 14.68
C LYS A 37 25.16 -14.03 15.61
N GLU A 38 25.24 -13.16 16.63
CA GLU A 38 24.13 -12.89 17.53
C GLU A 38 22.99 -12.19 16.78
N PHE A 39 23.33 -11.14 16.01
CA PHE A 39 22.31 -10.38 15.28
C PHE A 39 21.58 -11.22 14.24
N TYR A 40 22.31 -11.84 13.30
CA TYR A 40 21.70 -12.63 12.22
C TYR A 40 21.19 -14.00 12.66
N GLY A 41 21.72 -14.54 13.76
CA GLY A 41 21.29 -15.81 14.35
C GLY A 41 20.20 -15.69 15.41
N SER A 42 19.71 -14.48 15.70
CA SER A 42 18.77 -14.22 16.80
C SER A 42 17.40 -14.86 16.60
N GLY A 43 17.02 -15.17 15.35
CA GLY A 43 15.65 -15.60 15.01
C GLY A 43 14.60 -14.46 15.14
N LYS A 44 15.04 -13.23 15.42
CA LYS A 44 14.15 -12.07 15.54
C LYS A 44 13.37 -11.86 14.25
N LYS A 45 12.07 -11.63 14.39
CA LYS A 45 11.20 -11.15 13.31
C LYS A 45 11.01 -9.64 13.41
N TYR A 46 10.78 -9.00 12.28
CA TYR A 46 10.66 -7.56 12.16
C TYR A 46 9.29 -7.18 11.59
N PRO A 47 8.70 -6.06 12.03
CA PRO A 47 7.51 -5.50 11.41
C PRO A 47 7.72 -5.26 9.91
N VAL A 48 6.62 -5.35 9.14
CA VAL A 48 6.65 -5.20 7.68
C VAL A 48 5.79 -4.02 7.26
N LEU A 49 6.36 -3.16 6.43
CA LEU A 49 5.64 -2.10 5.73
C LEU A 49 5.56 -2.46 4.23
N TRP A 50 4.37 -2.78 3.77
CA TRP A 50 4.05 -3.00 2.36
C TRP A 50 3.81 -1.66 1.69
N VAL A 51 4.58 -1.33 0.66
CA VAL A 51 4.55 -0.02 0.03
C VAL A 51 4.17 -0.15 -1.43
N LEU A 52 3.03 0.44 -1.79
CA LEU A 52 2.41 0.32 -3.09
C LEU A 52 2.66 1.59 -3.92
N HIS A 53 3.24 1.43 -5.11
CA HIS A 53 3.52 2.55 -6.01
C HIS A 53 2.29 3.06 -6.76
N GLY A 54 2.35 4.26 -7.33
CA GLY A 54 1.32 4.90 -8.13
C GLY A 54 1.26 4.45 -9.57
N GLY A 55 0.35 5.05 -10.34
CA GLY A 55 0.31 4.87 -11.78
C GLY A 55 1.55 5.44 -12.46
N SER A 56 2.08 4.72 -13.46
CA SER A 56 3.31 5.05 -14.20
C SER A 56 4.61 4.96 -13.41
N ASP A 57 4.55 4.62 -12.13
CA ASP A 57 5.70 4.31 -11.27
C ASP A 57 6.04 2.82 -11.32
N ASP A 58 7.11 2.45 -10.63
CA ASP A 58 7.54 1.06 -10.43
C ASP A 58 7.99 0.78 -8.98
N SER A 59 8.43 -0.45 -8.73
CA SER A 59 8.90 -0.90 -7.40
C SER A 59 10.10 -0.15 -6.84
N SER A 60 10.82 0.65 -7.65
CA SER A 60 12.01 1.39 -7.24
C SER A 60 11.75 2.83 -6.84
N ASP A 61 10.59 3.41 -7.20
CA ASP A 61 10.38 4.86 -7.10
C ASP A 61 10.37 5.35 -5.65
N TRP A 62 9.81 4.58 -4.72
CA TRP A 62 9.87 4.93 -3.30
C TRP A 62 11.30 5.03 -2.76
N ILE A 63 12.23 4.19 -3.26
CA ILE A 63 13.65 4.26 -2.86
C ILE A 63 14.33 5.46 -3.52
N ARG A 64 14.03 5.72 -4.79
CA ARG A 64 14.71 6.74 -5.58
C ARG A 64 14.25 8.16 -5.25
N LEU A 65 13.01 8.32 -4.80
CA LEU A 65 12.34 9.62 -4.68
C LEU A 65 12.01 10.02 -3.24
N THR A 66 12.34 9.13 -2.28
CA THR A 66 12.15 9.39 -0.84
C THR A 66 13.37 8.93 -0.02
N ASN A 67 13.36 9.24 1.27
CA ASN A 67 14.36 8.74 2.22
C ASN A 67 13.88 7.47 2.95
N ILE A 68 13.02 6.68 2.35
CA ILE A 68 12.38 5.51 2.99
C ILE A 68 13.40 4.51 3.56
N GLU A 69 14.57 4.36 2.93
CA GLU A 69 15.64 3.50 3.45
C GLU A 69 16.17 4.00 4.79
N LEU A 70 16.37 5.32 4.94
CA LEU A 70 16.79 5.93 6.21
C LEU A 70 15.72 5.71 7.29
N TYR A 71 14.46 5.99 6.96
CA TYR A 71 13.35 5.88 7.90
C TYR A 71 13.12 4.45 8.38
N ALA A 72 13.23 3.49 7.48
CA ALA A 72 13.15 2.06 7.80
C ALA A 72 14.31 1.62 8.71
N ARG A 73 15.53 2.14 8.45
CA ARG A 73 16.70 1.87 9.28
C ARG A 73 16.52 2.33 10.72
N GLU A 74 16.05 3.55 10.90
CA GLU A 74 15.83 4.16 12.22
C GLU A 74 14.80 3.38 13.05
N ARG A 75 13.91 2.63 12.40
CA ARG A 75 12.83 1.86 13.02
C ARG A 75 13.05 0.35 13.02
N GLN A 76 14.12 -0.10 12.36
CA GLN A 76 14.43 -1.54 12.21
C GLN A 76 13.21 -2.34 11.70
N ILE A 77 12.63 -1.91 10.59
CA ILE A 77 11.50 -2.57 9.92
C ILE A 77 11.92 -3.11 8.56
N ILE A 78 11.16 -4.06 8.05
CA ILE A 78 11.24 -4.51 6.65
C ILE A 78 10.28 -3.66 5.82
N VAL A 79 10.76 -3.16 4.67
CA VAL A 79 9.90 -2.51 3.66
C VAL A 79 9.85 -3.40 2.43
N VAL A 80 8.67 -3.61 1.86
CA VAL A 80 8.46 -4.45 0.67
C VAL A 80 7.73 -3.64 -0.39
N MET A 81 8.33 -3.53 -1.56
CA MET A 81 7.87 -2.72 -2.69
C MET A 81 7.76 -3.60 -3.94
N PRO A 82 6.57 -4.17 -4.23
CA PRO A 82 6.35 -4.96 -5.45
C PRO A 82 6.12 -4.06 -6.67
N ASP A 83 6.52 -4.53 -7.85
CA ASP A 83 6.10 -3.94 -9.12
C ASP A 83 4.68 -4.41 -9.47
N ALA A 84 3.76 -3.46 -9.53
CA ALA A 84 2.36 -3.72 -9.87
C ALA A 84 1.99 -3.29 -11.29
N GLY A 85 2.89 -2.63 -12.02
CA GLY A 85 2.55 -1.95 -13.26
C GLY A 85 1.32 -1.05 -13.09
N ASN A 86 0.60 -0.77 -14.16
CA ASN A 86 -0.62 0.05 -14.12
C ASN A 86 -1.89 -0.80 -13.87
N SER A 87 -1.86 -1.68 -12.87
CA SER A 87 -2.91 -2.68 -12.64
C SER A 87 -4.09 -2.22 -11.77
N PHE A 88 -3.98 -1.07 -11.11
CA PHE A 88 -4.89 -0.67 -10.02
C PHE A 88 -5.00 -1.73 -8.92
N TYR A 89 -3.95 -2.56 -8.78
CA TYR A 89 -3.93 -3.69 -7.83
C TYR A 89 -5.15 -4.59 -7.98
N ALA A 90 -5.61 -4.80 -9.21
CA ALA A 90 -6.77 -5.62 -9.56
C ALA A 90 -6.34 -6.92 -10.27
N ASN A 91 -7.24 -7.89 -10.26
CA ASN A 91 -7.11 -9.09 -11.09
C ASN A 91 -7.65 -8.79 -12.49
N TRP A 92 -6.78 -8.72 -13.48
CA TRP A 92 -7.14 -8.42 -14.85
C TRP A 92 -7.66 -9.68 -15.58
N LYS A 93 -8.96 -9.89 -15.57
CA LYS A 93 -9.65 -11.07 -16.14
C LYS A 93 -9.49 -11.21 -17.64
N GLN A 94 -9.34 -10.10 -18.37
CA GLN A 94 -9.23 -10.07 -19.83
C GLN A 94 -7.79 -9.95 -20.35
N ALA A 95 -6.79 -10.01 -19.48
CA ALA A 95 -5.41 -10.06 -19.93
C ALA A 95 -5.14 -11.36 -20.69
N MET A 96 -4.46 -11.27 -21.84
CA MET A 96 -4.12 -12.43 -22.67
C MET A 96 -3.28 -13.47 -21.91
N MET A 97 -2.49 -13.02 -20.93
CA MET A 97 -1.88 -13.83 -19.88
C MET A 97 -2.41 -13.31 -18.56
N GLN A 98 -2.87 -14.19 -17.69
CA GLN A 98 -3.38 -13.81 -16.38
C GLN A 98 -2.47 -12.77 -15.71
N PHE A 99 -3.06 -11.69 -15.18
CA PHE A 99 -2.38 -10.67 -14.42
C PHE A 99 -3.19 -10.38 -13.16
N ASN A 100 -3.08 -11.29 -12.18
CA ASN A 100 -3.88 -11.28 -10.98
C ASN A 100 -3.12 -10.58 -9.85
N MET A 101 -2.98 -9.24 -9.95
CA MET A 101 -2.18 -8.46 -8.99
C MET A 101 -2.80 -8.41 -7.59
N TYR A 102 -4.12 -8.50 -7.50
CA TYR A 102 -4.80 -8.56 -6.21
C TYR A 102 -4.44 -9.85 -5.46
N ASP A 103 -4.59 -11.00 -6.09
CA ASP A 103 -4.25 -12.28 -5.46
C ASP A 103 -2.73 -12.43 -5.28
N PHE A 104 -1.94 -11.88 -6.19
CA PHE A 104 -0.47 -11.93 -6.12
C PHE A 104 0.06 -11.41 -4.77
N LEU A 105 -0.44 -10.27 -4.30
CA LEU A 105 0.05 -9.70 -3.04
C LEU A 105 -0.26 -10.61 -1.85
N THR A 106 -1.51 -11.02 -1.71
CA THR A 106 -1.99 -11.73 -0.51
C THR A 106 -1.71 -13.23 -0.54
N GLU A 107 -1.82 -13.86 -1.71
CA GLU A 107 -1.74 -15.32 -1.84
C GLU A 107 -0.34 -15.82 -2.24
N GLU A 108 0.54 -14.94 -2.73
CA GLU A 108 1.87 -15.35 -3.17
C GLU A 108 2.98 -14.53 -2.52
N LEU A 109 2.98 -13.20 -2.64
CA LEU A 109 4.09 -12.38 -2.17
C LEU A 109 4.18 -12.32 -0.64
N MET A 110 3.07 -12.10 0.06
CA MET A 110 3.08 -12.08 1.53
C MET A 110 3.55 -13.42 2.12
N PRO A 111 3.01 -14.59 1.71
CA PRO A 111 3.55 -15.88 2.15
C PRO A 111 5.03 -16.08 1.81
N LEU A 112 5.48 -15.66 0.62
CA LEU A 112 6.89 -15.76 0.23
C LEU A 112 7.77 -14.93 1.18
N VAL A 113 7.42 -13.68 1.42
CA VAL A 113 8.20 -12.76 2.26
C VAL A 113 8.25 -13.26 3.71
N HIS A 114 7.13 -13.70 4.27
CA HIS A 114 7.08 -14.22 5.64
C HIS A 114 7.91 -15.49 5.85
N ASN A 115 8.08 -16.30 4.78
CA ASN A 115 8.84 -17.56 4.88
C ASN A 115 10.32 -17.41 4.51
N TRP A 116 10.66 -16.55 3.54
CA TRP A 116 12.04 -16.42 3.06
C TRP A 116 12.85 -15.42 3.88
N PHE A 117 12.20 -14.45 4.52
CA PHE A 117 12.85 -13.35 5.23
C PHE A 117 12.47 -13.34 6.73
N PRO A 118 13.22 -12.61 7.55
CA PRO A 118 12.88 -12.45 8.97
C PRO A 118 11.69 -11.50 9.19
N ALA A 119 10.68 -11.61 8.33
CA ALA A 119 9.45 -10.82 8.37
C ALA A 119 8.46 -11.42 9.37
N SER A 120 7.80 -10.56 10.15
CA SER A 120 6.73 -10.98 11.03
C SER A 120 5.46 -11.32 10.23
N SER A 121 4.84 -12.44 10.57
CA SER A 121 3.53 -12.84 10.04
C SER A 121 2.37 -12.44 10.97
N ASP A 122 2.65 -11.77 12.08
CA ASP A 122 1.62 -11.22 12.95
C ASP A 122 0.92 -10.04 12.24
N PRO A 123 -0.40 -10.09 12.03
CA PRO A 123 -1.13 -8.99 11.39
C PRO A 123 -0.89 -7.63 12.04
N SER A 124 -0.75 -7.57 13.37
CA SER A 124 -0.50 -6.33 14.09
C SER A 124 0.86 -5.68 13.80
N GLU A 125 1.77 -6.43 13.14
CA GLU A 125 3.10 -5.98 12.70
C GLU A 125 3.21 -5.86 11.17
N ASN A 126 2.10 -5.99 10.44
CA ASN A 126 2.02 -5.81 8.98
C ASN A 126 1.21 -4.56 8.65
N PHE A 127 1.82 -3.58 8.01
CA PHE A 127 1.21 -2.31 7.66
C PHE A 127 1.29 -2.09 6.15
N ILE A 128 0.33 -1.35 5.59
CA ILE A 128 0.29 -1.11 4.14
C ILE A 128 0.08 0.37 3.85
N VAL A 129 0.88 0.92 2.93
CA VAL A 129 0.79 2.31 2.47
C VAL A 129 0.91 2.38 0.96
N GLY A 130 0.25 3.36 0.35
CA GLY A 130 0.38 3.59 -1.09
C GLY A 130 -0.13 4.95 -1.51
N GLN A 131 0.52 5.52 -2.55
CA GLN A 131 0.09 6.79 -3.11
C GLN A 131 -0.67 6.59 -4.43
N SER A 132 -1.61 7.49 -4.75
CA SER A 132 -2.34 7.49 -6.02
C SER A 132 -3.01 6.14 -6.29
N MET A 133 -2.69 5.49 -7.41
CA MET A 133 -3.14 4.12 -7.71
C MET A 133 -2.83 3.14 -6.56
N GLY A 134 -1.66 3.28 -5.89
CA GLY A 134 -1.31 2.49 -4.70
C GLY A 134 -2.26 2.70 -3.54
N GLY A 135 -2.81 3.91 -3.39
CA GLY A 135 -3.84 4.22 -2.41
C GLY A 135 -5.15 3.46 -2.65
N VAL A 136 -5.54 3.27 -3.93
CA VAL A 136 -6.67 2.38 -4.30
C VAL A 136 -6.36 0.94 -3.87
N GLY A 137 -5.11 0.49 -4.11
CA GLY A 137 -4.63 -0.82 -3.66
C GLY A 137 -4.76 -1.00 -2.15
N VAL A 138 -4.24 -0.05 -1.36
CA VAL A 138 -4.35 -0.07 0.12
C VAL A 138 -5.80 -0.20 0.56
N ALA A 139 -6.67 0.68 0.07
CA ALA A 139 -8.08 0.64 0.44
C ALA A 139 -8.74 -0.70 0.11
N LYS A 140 -8.42 -1.26 -1.08
CA LYS A 140 -8.92 -2.55 -1.52
C LYS A 140 -8.47 -3.69 -0.62
N TYR A 141 -7.16 -3.78 -0.35
CA TYR A 141 -6.63 -4.87 0.49
C TYR A 141 -7.16 -4.80 1.91
N VAL A 142 -7.12 -3.62 2.54
CA VAL A 142 -7.59 -3.49 3.92
C VAL A 142 -9.10 -3.68 4.04
N ALA A 143 -9.89 -3.20 3.06
CA ALA A 143 -11.33 -3.37 3.10
C ALA A 143 -11.77 -4.84 2.93
N ASN A 144 -11.04 -5.64 2.15
CA ASN A 144 -11.39 -7.04 1.90
C ASN A 144 -10.66 -8.04 2.82
N HIS A 145 -9.48 -7.67 3.34
CA HIS A 145 -8.63 -8.50 4.21
C HIS A 145 -8.18 -7.73 5.46
N PRO A 146 -9.11 -7.19 6.26
CA PRO A 146 -8.74 -6.43 7.46
C PRO A 146 -7.92 -7.24 8.47
N GLU A 147 -8.03 -8.56 8.43
CA GLU A 147 -7.30 -9.51 9.29
C GLU A 147 -5.81 -9.63 8.96
N LEU A 148 -5.35 -9.12 7.83
CA LEU A 148 -3.94 -9.20 7.41
C LEU A 148 -3.09 -8.03 7.88
N PHE A 149 -3.71 -6.91 8.29
CA PHE A 149 -3.00 -5.66 8.53
C PHE A 149 -3.30 -5.03 9.88
N GLY A 150 -2.26 -4.49 10.52
CA GLY A 150 -2.35 -3.67 11.72
C GLY A 150 -2.65 -2.19 11.44
N GLY A 151 -2.59 -1.77 10.17
CA GLY A 151 -2.91 -0.40 9.74
C GLY A 151 -2.76 -0.20 8.24
N GLY A 152 -3.47 0.80 7.70
CA GLY A 152 -3.41 1.16 6.29
C GLY A 152 -3.39 2.67 6.05
N ALA A 153 -2.59 3.15 5.09
CA ALA A 153 -2.49 4.57 4.76
C ALA A 153 -2.64 4.83 3.26
N ILE A 154 -3.56 5.72 2.92
CA ILE A 154 -3.89 6.15 1.56
C ILE A 154 -3.32 7.55 1.36
N LEU A 155 -2.46 7.74 0.36
CA LEU A 155 -1.85 9.02 0.04
C LEU A 155 -2.35 9.53 -1.31
N SER A 156 -2.75 10.81 -1.35
CA SER A 156 -3.14 11.52 -2.59
C SER A 156 -4.18 10.79 -3.42
N MET A 157 -5.19 10.21 -2.74
CA MET A 157 -6.28 9.48 -3.39
C MET A 157 -7.52 9.43 -2.49
N GLY A 158 -8.68 9.34 -3.11
CA GLY A 158 -9.93 8.91 -2.50
C GLY A 158 -10.55 7.78 -3.31
N ILE A 159 -11.45 7.03 -2.70
CA ILE A 159 -12.07 5.87 -3.35
C ILE A 159 -13.40 6.29 -3.97
N PRO A 160 -13.58 6.17 -5.30
CA PRO A 160 -14.84 6.54 -5.95
C PRO A 160 -15.97 5.59 -5.55
N ASP A 161 -17.18 6.09 -5.71
CA ASP A 161 -18.38 5.25 -5.79
C ASP A 161 -18.48 4.69 -7.21
N LEU A 162 -18.60 3.39 -7.36
CA LEU A 162 -18.72 2.76 -8.67
C LEU A 162 -20.04 3.10 -9.39
N ASP A 163 -21.02 3.62 -8.67
CA ASP A 163 -22.30 4.10 -9.24
C ASP A 163 -22.23 5.56 -9.71
N ASP A 164 -21.13 6.27 -9.50
CA ASP A 164 -20.99 7.71 -9.73
C ASP A 164 -20.01 8.06 -10.86
N ALA A 165 -20.18 7.41 -12.01
CA ALA A 165 -19.30 7.58 -13.17
C ALA A 165 -19.35 9.01 -13.81
N ASP A 166 -20.39 9.79 -13.49
CA ASP A 166 -20.60 11.13 -14.08
C ASP A 166 -19.91 12.26 -13.30
N ARG A 167 -19.22 11.95 -12.22
CA ARG A 167 -18.65 12.92 -11.26
C ARG A 167 -17.37 13.64 -11.66
N GLY A 168 -16.95 13.53 -12.90
CA GLY A 168 -15.75 14.19 -13.40
C GLY A 168 -14.75 13.20 -14.00
N PHE A 169 -13.69 13.77 -14.59
CA PHE A 169 -12.75 12.99 -15.40
C PHE A 169 -11.93 11.97 -14.58
N LEU A 170 -11.45 12.39 -13.40
CA LEU A 170 -10.60 11.52 -12.57
C LEU A 170 -11.41 10.37 -11.97
N THR A 171 -12.59 10.65 -11.46
CA THR A 171 -13.54 9.63 -10.97
C THR A 171 -13.88 8.63 -12.06
N ALA A 172 -14.29 9.11 -13.24
CA ALA A 172 -14.62 8.26 -14.38
C ALA A 172 -13.43 7.42 -14.85
N ASN A 173 -12.21 7.96 -14.79
CA ASN A 173 -11.00 7.22 -15.15
C ASN A 173 -10.77 6.04 -14.21
N VAL A 174 -10.78 6.24 -12.89
CA VAL A 174 -10.59 5.16 -11.90
C VAL A 174 -11.65 4.08 -12.08
N ILE A 175 -12.93 4.45 -12.19
CA ILE A 175 -14.04 3.51 -12.42
C ILE A 175 -13.84 2.72 -13.72
N THR A 176 -13.41 3.40 -14.78
CA THR A 176 -13.14 2.76 -16.08
C THR A 176 -12.04 1.71 -15.97
N GLN A 177 -10.93 2.00 -15.26
CA GLN A 177 -9.84 1.04 -15.10
C GLN A 177 -10.29 -0.18 -14.28
N LEU A 178 -10.98 0.03 -13.18
CA LEU A 178 -11.52 -1.07 -12.36
C LEU A 178 -12.54 -1.91 -13.14
N SER A 179 -13.41 -1.26 -13.90
CA SER A 179 -14.38 -1.93 -14.77
C SER A 179 -13.68 -2.79 -15.84
N ARG A 180 -12.67 -2.25 -16.53
CA ARG A 180 -11.88 -2.99 -17.54
C ARG A 180 -11.15 -4.18 -16.93
N ALA A 181 -10.54 -4.02 -15.76
CA ALA A 181 -9.86 -5.12 -15.08
C ALA A 181 -10.82 -6.29 -14.82
N ASN A 182 -12.04 -6.01 -14.43
CA ASN A 182 -13.03 -7.02 -14.08
C ASN A 182 -13.82 -7.59 -15.28
N GLY A 183 -13.75 -6.96 -16.45
CA GLY A 183 -14.54 -7.34 -17.61
C GLY A 183 -15.90 -6.64 -17.71
N GLY A 184 -16.19 -5.70 -16.82
CA GLY A 184 -17.39 -4.88 -16.80
C GLY A 184 -17.59 -4.19 -15.46
N LEU A 185 -18.49 -3.19 -15.44
CA LEU A 185 -18.80 -2.44 -14.23
C LEU A 185 -19.55 -3.30 -13.19
N GLU A 186 -20.47 -4.12 -13.63
CA GLU A 186 -21.24 -5.00 -12.74
C GLU A 186 -20.35 -6.08 -12.11
N GLU A 187 -19.38 -6.59 -12.86
CA GLU A 187 -18.37 -7.51 -12.35
C GLU A 187 -17.43 -6.83 -11.33
N ALA A 188 -17.07 -5.57 -11.55
CA ALA A 188 -16.31 -4.78 -10.57
C ALA A 188 -17.11 -4.56 -9.28
N LYS A 189 -18.42 -4.26 -9.40
CA LYS A 189 -19.33 -4.11 -8.25
C LYS A 189 -19.55 -5.41 -7.47
N ALA A 190 -19.51 -6.54 -8.14
CA ALA A 190 -19.64 -7.86 -7.51
C ALA A 190 -18.36 -8.38 -6.87
N GLY A 191 -17.21 -7.77 -7.17
CA GLY A 191 -15.87 -8.22 -6.76
C GLY A 191 -15.21 -7.37 -5.67
N PRO A 192 -13.91 -7.64 -5.41
CA PRO A 192 -13.13 -6.90 -4.41
C PRO A 192 -12.91 -5.42 -4.78
N ASP A 193 -13.16 -5.04 -6.02
CA ASP A 193 -13.05 -3.66 -6.50
C ASP A 193 -14.22 -2.76 -6.07
N ASN A 194 -15.29 -3.33 -5.50
CA ASN A 194 -16.32 -2.58 -4.79
C ASN A 194 -15.84 -2.25 -3.37
N ILE A 195 -14.83 -1.39 -3.31
CA ILE A 195 -14.09 -1.08 -2.08
C ILE A 195 -15.01 -0.44 -1.04
N ARG A 196 -15.87 0.51 -1.43
CA ARG A 196 -16.79 1.17 -0.50
C ARG A 196 -17.75 0.18 0.14
N ALA A 197 -18.32 -0.74 -0.62
CA ALA A 197 -19.19 -1.80 -0.08
C ALA A 197 -18.43 -2.73 0.87
N ALA A 198 -17.17 -3.08 0.54
CA ALA A 198 -16.31 -3.87 1.42
C ALA A 198 -15.99 -3.14 2.74
N MET A 199 -15.71 -1.83 2.69
CA MET A 199 -15.50 -1.00 3.89
C MET A 199 -16.74 -0.98 4.80
N ILE A 200 -17.93 -0.79 4.23
CA ILE A 200 -19.19 -0.83 5.01
C ILE A 200 -19.36 -2.20 5.68
N ARG A 201 -19.19 -3.27 4.90
CA ARG A 201 -19.36 -4.66 5.39
C ARG A 201 -18.40 -5.01 6.53
N ASN A 202 -17.18 -4.50 6.48
CA ASN A 202 -16.11 -4.81 7.43
C ASN A 202 -15.77 -3.66 8.39
N LYS A 203 -16.58 -2.59 8.48
CA LYS A 203 -16.25 -1.36 9.19
C LYS A 203 -15.77 -1.55 10.63
N ASP A 204 -16.32 -2.52 11.34
CA ASP A 204 -15.97 -2.80 12.75
C ASP A 204 -14.70 -3.66 12.90
N LYS A 205 -14.15 -4.15 11.77
CA LYS A 205 -12.92 -4.97 11.72
C LYS A 205 -11.76 -4.23 11.09
N LEU A 206 -12.01 -3.07 10.47
CA LEU A 206 -10.94 -2.30 9.84
C LEU A 206 -9.89 -1.90 10.88
N PRO A 207 -8.59 -2.09 10.60
CA PRO A 207 -7.53 -1.59 11.45
C PRO A 207 -7.51 -0.05 11.40
N PRO A 208 -6.66 0.61 12.20
CA PRO A 208 -6.41 2.04 12.05
C PRO A 208 -6.12 2.44 10.60
N MET A 209 -6.90 3.38 10.08
CA MET A 209 -6.79 3.88 8.71
C MET A 209 -6.43 5.35 8.70
N TYR A 210 -5.57 5.73 7.76
CA TYR A 210 -5.14 7.09 7.54
C TYR A 210 -5.29 7.47 6.05
N CYS A 211 -5.69 8.71 5.78
CA CYS A 211 -5.78 9.24 4.42
C CYS A 211 -5.28 10.68 4.38
N SER A 212 -4.33 10.99 3.50
CA SER A 212 -3.84 12.36 3.34
C SER A 212 -3.71 12.79 1.89
N ILE A 213 -3.77 14.11 1.69
CA ILE A 213 -3.68 14.74 0.37
C ILE A 213 -3.20 16.19 0.49
N GLY A 214 -2.60 16.70 -0.56
CA GLY A 214 -2.37 18.13 -0.74
C GLY A 214 -3.60 18.85 -1.26
N THR A 215 -3.86 20.09 -0.82
CA THR A 215 -5.03 20.87 -1.28
C THR A 215 -4.93 21.31 -2.73
N ALA A 216 -3.73 21.29 -3.33
CA ALA A 216 -3.50 21.57 -4.76
C ALA A 216 -3.43 20.27 -5.61
N ASP A 217 -3.68 19.10 -5.02
CA ASP A 217 -3.73 17.83 -5.75
C ASP A 217 -5.01 17.75 -6.59
N PRO A 218 -4.95 17.38 -7.89
CA PRO A 218 -6.13 17.28 -8.73
C PRO A 218 -7.18 16.27 -8.24
N HIS A 219 -6.80 15.30 -7.40
CA HIS A 219 -7.73 14.33 -6.80
C HIS A 219 -8.49 14.87 -5.58
N TYR A 220 -8.15 16.09 -5.10
CA TYR A 220 -8.72 16.64 -3.88
C TYR A 220 -10.24 16.76 -3.93
N GLU A 221 -10.77 17.49 -4.93
CA GLU A 221 -12.21 17.78 -5.06
C GLU A 221 -13.01 16.57 -5.56
N GLU A 222 -12.50 15.84 -6.56
CA GLU A 222 -13.27 14.79 -7.22
C GLU A 222 -13.26 13.46 -6.47
N LEU A 223 -12.20 13.14 -5.73
CA LEU A 223 -12.02 11.83 -5.12
C LEU A 223 -11.91 11.90 -3.59
N TYR A 224 -11.02 12.76 -3.06
CA TYR A 224 -10.74 12.77 -1.63
C TYR A 224 -11.92 13.31 -0.80
N LEU A 225 -12.47 14.50 -1.11
CA LEU A 225 -13.57 15.08 -0.35
C LEU A 225 -14.84 14.20 -0.37
N PRO A 226 -15.26 13.63 -1.52
CA PRO A 226 -16.37 12.69 -1.54
C PRO A 226 -16.11 11.39 -0.77
N PHE A 227 -14.84 10.92 -0.75
CA PHE A 227 -14.47 9.74 0.03
C PHE A 227 -14.48 10.02 1.53
N LYS A 228 -13.94 11.17 1.96
CA LYS A 228 -14.00 11.62 3.35
C LYS A 228 -15.45 11.69 3.84
N LYS A 229 -16.31 12.36 3.09
CA LYS A 229 -17.74 12.43 3.38
C LYS A 229 -18.38 11.05 3.48
N PHE A 230 -18.08 10.15 2.54
CA PHE A 230 -18.59 8.78 2.57
C PHE A 230 -18.18 8.04 3.86
N THR A 231 -16.96 8.16 4.32
CA THR A 231 -16.50 7.49 5.55
C THR A 231 -17.21 8.05 6.78
N GLU A 232 -17.39 9.37 6.86
CA GLU A 232 -18.11 10.03 7.94
C GLU A 232 -19.57 9.58 8.00
N GLU A 233 -20.29 9.60 6.87
CA GLU A 233 -21.71 9.22 6.77
C GLU A 233 -21.95 7.74 7.12
N ASN A 234 -20.98 6.86 6.90
CA ASN A 234 -21.09 5.43 7.17
C ASN A 234 -20.46 5.00 8.51
N GLY A 235 -19.91 5.95 9.28
CA GLY A 235 -19.26 5.67 10.56
C GLY A 235 -17.99 4.83 10.43
N ILE A 236 -17.28 4.95 9.32
CA ILE A 236 -15.98 4.30 9.10
C ILE A 236 -14.90 5.16 9.74
N LYS A 237 -14.17 4.58 10.71
CA LYS A 237 -13.11 5.30 11.43
C LYS A 237 -11.87 5.42 10.56
N MET A 238 -11.53 6.66 10.20
CA MET A 238 -10.33 6.98 9.42
C MET A 238 -9.82 8.37 9.83
N GLU A 239 -8.51 8.52 10.02
CA GLU A 239 -7.88 9.82 10.22
C GLU A 239 -7.63 10.46 8.86
N PHE A 240 -8.07 11.73 8.68
CA PHE A 240 -7.86 12.50 7.46
C PHE A 240 -6.91 13.67 7.71
N LYS A 241 -5.99 13.92 6.79
CA LYS A 241 -5.04 15.03 6.84
C LYS A 241 -4.93 15.74 5.50
N GLU A 242 -5.02 17.05 5.55
CA GLU A 242 -4.88 17.93 4.38
C GLU A 242 -3.63 18.79 4.53
N TYR A 243 -2.88 18.96 3.44
CA TYR A 243 -1.65 19.75 3.40
C TYR A 243 -1.81 20.90 2.43
N GLU A 244 -1.83 22.12 2.98
CA GLU A 244 -2.02 23.35 2.21
C GLU A 244 -0.94 23.52 1.15
N GLY A 245 -1.36 23.72 -0.12
CA GLY A 245 -0.52 24.05 -1.25
C GLY A 245 0.30 22.89 -1.83
N TYR A 246 0.31 21.72 -1.21
CA TYR A 246 0.94 20.53 -1.83
C TYR A 246 0.09 19.99 -2.97
N GLY A 247 0.75 19.57 -4.06
CA GLY A 247 0.14 18.89 -5.20
C GLY A 247 0.24 17.36 -5.10
N HIS A 248 0.12 16.71 -6.26
CA HIS A 248 0.30 15.25 -6.42
C HIS A 248 1.80 14.97 -6.58
N GLU A 249 2.54 14.90 -5.46
CA GLU A 249 3.99 14.99 -5.53
C GLU A 249 4.74 14.18 -4.47
N TRP A 250 5.93 13.72 -4.84
CA TRP A 250 6.82 12.92 -4.00
C TRP A 250 7.30 13.64 -2.73
N ARG A 251 7.38 14.97 -2.73
CA ARG A 251 7.77 15.75 -1.54
C ARG A 251 6.76 15.57 -0.40
N LEU A 252 5.47 15.53 -0.74
CA LEU A 252 4.43 15.23 0.24
C LEU A 252 4.52 13.78 0.72
N TRP A 253 4.71 12.84 -0.19
CA TRP A 253 4.77 11.42 0.17
C TRP A 253 6.00 11.05 1.00
N ASP A 254 7.17 11.69 0.76
CA ASP A 254 8.36 11.56 1.62
C ASP A 254 8.12 12.11 3.04
N LEU A 255 7.43 13.24 3.16
CA LEU A 255 7.03 13.79 4.46
C LEU A 255 6.07 12.84 5.19
N GLU A 256 5.08 12.33 4.49
CA GLU A 256 4.00 11.52 5.05
C GLU A 256 4.46 10.14 5.49
N ILE A 257 5.39 9.50 4.77
CA ILE A 257 5.81 8.15 5.11
C ILE A 257 6.43 8.06 6.51
N GLN A 258 7.15 9.10 6.96
CA GLN A 258 7.67 9.17 8.33
C GLN A 258 6.54 9.24 9.36
N ARG A 259 5.57 10.14 9.12
CA ARG A 259 4.42 10.31 9.99
C ARG A 259 3.58 9.02 10.10
N ILE A 260 3.38 8.34 8.97
CA ILE A 260 2.63 7.08 8.91
C ILE A 260 3.33 5.99 9.72
N MET A 261 4.64 5.87 9.61
CA MET A 261 5.41 4.93 10.43
C MET A 261 5.21 5.21 11.94
N ASP A 262 5.20 6.49 12.34
CA ASP A 262 4.97 6.87 13.73
C ASP A 262 3.52 6.60 14.18
N LEU A 263 2.53 6.88 13.31
CA LEU A 263 1.11 6.57 13.56
C LEU A 263 0.87 5.06 13.76
N PHE A 264 1.60 4.23 13.04
CA PHE A 264 1.55 2.77 13.19
C PHE A 264 2.38 2.24 14.37
N GLY A 265 2.96 3.12 15.17
CA GLY A 265 3.77 2.74 16.34
C GLY A 265 5.14 2.17 15.99
N LEU A 266 5.59 2.33 14.76
CA LEU A 266 6.93 1.95 14.29
C LEU A 266 7.94 3.01 14.75
N LYS A 267 8.34 2.93 16.02
CA LYS A 267 9.16 3.97 16.68
C LYS A 267 10.63 3.88 16.29
N THR A 268 11.28 5.02 16.23
CA THR A 268 12.74 5.13 16.15
C THR A 268 13.38 4.50 17.40
N ILE A 269 14.42 3.68 17.21
CA ILE A 269 15.16 2.97 18.27
C ILE A 269 16.53 3.59 18.53
#